data_898494672d15a98c335fa6bfdf071169
#
_entry.id   898494672d15a98c335fa6bfdf071169
#
_cell.length_a   1.000
_cell.length_b   1.000
_cell.length_c   1.000
_cell.angle_alpha   90.00
_cell.angle_beta   90.00
_cell.angle_gamma   90.00
#
_symmetry.space_group_name_H-M   'P 1'
#
loop_
_entity.id
_entity.type
_entity.pdbx_description
1 polymer ?
#
loop_
_entity_poly.entity_id
_entity_poly.type
_entity_poly.pdbx_seq_one_letter_code
_entity_poly.pdbx_strand_id
1 'polypeptide(L)'
;MPRALSLLEVAYAVPTRMPTAQERVHELGIASAERMMTSHFFGLDRVPLLQQETYGGLVSEACRGLERLPALADTVTHVVAARTNPVIHWQESQELHEACAELGLIRATVLSTTQLACASGLGALSVANALLPDVEDGATCLVVAGEPIPNIGFAYIPGTTLMSEAVSVALVRRCSSGARIVDDITSVCGQFFDAELPGGQLLAFQQRYPVAVTEVVQRLAERNGITLDDVEIFLPMNVNTLSWRRLAAQWDVPAERFWLDNVTRLAHAYGADVFINYADALAAGRLRAGDYAIGIATGLGATFSAVLLQQQD
;
A
#
# COMPACT_ATOMS: atom_id res chain seq x y z
N MET A 1 16.90 -24.81 6.13
CA MET A 1 16.64 -23.39 6.44
C MET A 1 15.16 -23.14 6.26
N PRO A 2 14.49 -22.35 7.10
CA PRO A 2 13.10 -21.98 6.87
C PRO A 2 13.00 -21.29 5.51
N ARG A 3 11.96 -21.61 4.73
CA ARG A 3 11.75 -20.92 3.45
C ARG A 3 11.33 -19.48 3.67
N ALA A 4 11.83 -18.62 2.80
CA ALA A 4 11.50 -17.22 2.83
C ALA A 4 10.00 -17.02 2.59
N LEU A 5 9.44 -16.03 3.26
CA LEU A 5 8.11 -15.54 2.96
C LEU A 5 8.13 -14.85 1.59
N SER A 6 7.12 -15.08 0.77
CA SER A 6 7.01 -14.50 -0.57
C SER A 6 5.62 -13.90 -0.80
N LEU A 7 5.59 -12.78 -1.52
CA LEU A 7 4.43 -12.32 -2.25
C LEU A 7 4.28 -13.23 -3.47
N LEU A 8 3.42 -14.22 -3.36
CA LEU A 8 3.23 -15.22 -4.40
C LEU A 8 2.53 -14.65 -5.62
N GLU A 9 1.54 -13.80 -5.37
CA GLU A 9 0.73 -13.14 -6.38
C GLU A 9 0.06 -11.91 -5.79
N VAL A 10 -0.13 -10.87 -6.59
CA VAL A 10 -0.81 -9.63 -6.21
C VAL A 10 -1.78 -9.23 -7.32
N ALA A 11 -2.99 -8.85 -6.93
CA ALA A 11 -3.99 -8.28 -7.82
C ALA A 11 -4.71 -7.12 -7.14
N TYR A 12 -5.46 -6.34 -7.90
CA TYR A 12 -6.24 -5.23 -7.34
C TYR A 12 -7.50 -4.96 -8.16
N ALA A 13 -8.45 -4.28 -7.55
CA ALA A 13 -9.64 -3.76 -8.18
C ALA A 13 -9.81 -2.27 -7.90
N VAL A 14 -10.37 -1.58 -8.88
CA VAL A 14 -10.57 -0.13 -8.86
C VAL A 14 -12.03 0.17 -9.21
N PRO A 15 -12.73 1.03 -8.46
CA PRO A 15 -14.10 1.43 -8.78
C PRO A 15 -14.24 2.00 -10.20
N THR A 16 -15.41 1.85 -10.77
CA THR A 16 -15.71 2.34 -12.12
C THR A 16 -15.83 3.87 -12.20
N ARG A 17 -16.24 4.53 -11.10
CA ARG A 17 -16.30 5.99 -11.02
C ARG A 17 -14.89 6.55 -10.80
N MET A 18 -14.37 7.29 -11.78
CA MET A 18 -13.03 7.88 -11.75
C MET A 18 -13.06 9.37 -12.13
N PRO A 19 -13.60 10.27 -11.28
CA PRO A 19 -13.57 11.70 -11.55
C PRO A 19 -12.13 12.21 -11.69
N THR A 20 -11.97 13.30 -12.41
CA THR A 20 -10.69 14.01 -12.41
C THR A 20 -10.38 14.61 -11.05
N ALA A 21 -9.10 14.81 -10.75
CA ALA A 21 -8.68 15.49 -9.53
C ALA A 21 -9.31 16.89 -9.42
N GLN A 22 -9.51 17.58 -10.54
CA GLN A 22 -10.18 18.91 -10.57
C GLN A 22 -11.65 18.82 -10.19
N GLU A 23 -12.39 17.83 -10.76
CA GLU A 23 -13.79 17.57 -10.38
C GLU A 23 -13.88 17.24 -8.88
N ARG A 24 -13.00 16.35 -8.41
CA ARG A 24 -12.99 15.93 -7.01
C ARG A 24 -12.71 17.09 -6.05
N VAL A 25 -11.74 17.92 -6.34
CA VAL A 25 -11.40 19.13 -5.56
C VAL A 25 -12.59 20.13 -5.55
N HIS A 26 -13.32 20.24 -6.67
CA HIS A 26 -14.53 21.07 -6.74
C HIS A 26 -15.65 20.47 -5.88
N GLU A 27 -15.91 19.16 -5.96
CA GLU A 27 -16.90 18.46 -5.13
C GLU A 27 -16.62 18.65 -3.63
N LEU A 28 -15.35 18.64 -3.25
CA LEU A 28 -14.90 18.81 -1.86
C LEU A 28 -14.90 20.27 -1.37
N GLY A 29 -15.18 21.24 -2.24
CA GLY A 29 -15.15 22.67 -1.88
C GLY A 29 -13.77 23.21 -1.55
N ILE A 30 -12.70 22.55 -2.03
CA ILE A 30 -11.30 22.95 -1.76
C ILE A 30 -10.98 24.26 -2.48
N ALA A 31 -10.19 25.13 -1.82
CA ALA A 31 -9.83 26.45 -2.33
C ALA A 31 -9.06 26.39 -3.67
N SER A 32 -9.22 27.43 -4.52
CA SER A 32 -8.65 27.46 -5.88
C SER A 32 -7.13 27.34 -5.94
N ALA A 33 -6.41 27.86 -4.94
CA ALA A 33 -4.94 27.74 -4.87
C ALA A 33 -4.49 26.30 -4.66
N GLU A 34 -5.18 25.53 -3.80
CA GLU A 34 -4.92 24.11 -3.56
C GLU A 34 -5.33 23.24 -4.75
N ARG A 35 -6.34 23.66 -5.53
CA ARG A 35 -6.73 22.99 -6.79
C ARG A 35 -5.59 22.95 -7.78
N MET A 36 -4.90 24.07 -7.95
CA MET A 36 -3.76 24.17 -8.85
C MET A 36 -2.58 23.29 -8.36
N MET A 37 -2.38 23.23 -7.04
CA MET A 37 -1.36 22.36 -6.46
C MET A 37 -1.61 20.88 -6.74
N THR A 38 -2.85 20.39 -6.54
CA THR A 38 -3.19 18.97 -6.69
C THR A 38 -3.01 18.48 -8.13
N SER A 39 -3.48 19.21 -9.12
CA SER A 39 -3.41 18.77 -10.52
C SER A 39 -2.05 19.03 -11.18
N HIS A 40 -1.43 20.21 -10.95
CA HIS A 40 -0.22 20.61 -11.68
C HIS A 40 1.07 20.18 -10.98
N PHE A 41 1.11 20.22 -9.65
CA PHE A 41 2.33 19.93 -8.89
C PHE A 41 2.35 18.55 -8.27
N PHE A 42 1.20 18.04 -7.82
CA PHE A 42 1.12 16.70 -7.23
C PHE A 42 1.03 15.60 -8.28
N GLY A 43 0.62 15.95 -9.51
CA GLY A 43 0.51 15.01 -10.61
C GLY A 43 -0.72 14.12 -10.55
N LEU A 44 -1.75 14.51 -9.78
CA LEU A 44 -3.00 13.76 -9.67
C LEU A 44 -3.92 14.08 -10.86
N ASP A 45 -4.44 13.07 -11.55
CA ASP A 45 -5.42 13.23 -12.64
C ASP A 45 -6.73 12.51 -12.35
N ARG A 46 -6.71 11.26 -11.91
CA ARG A 46 -7.89 10.44 -11.63
C ARG A 46 -7.96 10.04 -10.17
N VAL A 47 -9.19 10.01 -9.65
CA VAL A 47 -9.48 9.67 -8.26
C VAL A 47 -10.60 8.62 -8.22
N PRO A 48 -10.29 7.32 -8.20
CA PRO A 48 -11.29 6.26 -8.07
C PRO A 48 -12.14 6.41 -6.81
N LEU A 49 -13.47 6.28 -6.95
CA LEU A 49 -14.42 6.42 -5.85
C LEU A 49 -15.55 5.40 -5.96
N LEU A 50 -15.88 4.74 -4.88
CA LEU A 50 -17.06 3.88 -4.77
C LEU A 50 -18.34 4.68 -5.05
N GLN A 51 -19.24 4.12 -5.83
CA GLN A 51 -20.54 4.71 -6.13
C GLN A 51 -21.68 3.69 -6.06
N GLN A 52 -21.54 2.58 -6.76
CA GLN A 52 -22.51 1.48 -6.77
C GLN A 52 -21.89 0.19 -6.26
N GLU A 53 -20.57 0.09 -6.36
CA GLU A 53 -19.80 -1.02 -5.85
C GLU A 53 -19.74 -0.98 -4.32
N THR A 54 -19.65 -2.14 -3.70
CA THR A 54 -19.38 -2.28 -2.26
C THR A 54 -17.91 -2.59 -2.01
N TYR A 55 -17.45 -2.39 -0.78
CA TYR A 55 -16.09 -2.78 -0.39
C TYR A 55 -15.86 -4.29 -0.61
N GLY A 56 -16.79 -5.14 -0.17
CA GLY A 56 -16.71 -6.58 -0.40
C GLY A 56 -16.73 -6.97 -1.87
N GLY A 57 -17.49 -6.23 -2.69
CA GLY A 57 -17.49 -6.39 -4.14
C GLY A 57 -16.12 -6.15 -4.76
N LEU A 58 -15.43 -5.06 -4.35
CA LEU A 58 -14.06 -4.79 -4.80
C LEU A 58 -13.07 -5.85 -4.30
N VAL A 59 -13.22 -6.34 -3.06
CA VAL A 59 -12.38 -7.44 -2.54
C VAL A 59 -12.56 -8.68 -3.41
N SER A 60 -13.82 -9.07 -3.70
CA SER A 60 -14.12 -10.21 -4.55
C SER A 60 -13.57 -10.05 -5.96
N GLU A 61 -13.67 -8.85 -6.54
CA GLU A 61 -13.12 -8.53 -7.86
C GLU A 61 -11.60 -8.63 -7.88
N ALA A 62 -10.91 -8.02 -6.90
CA ALA A 62 -9.47 -8.12 -6.77
C ALA A 62 -9.01 -9.58 -6.63
N CYS A 63 -9.70 -10.37 -5.80
CA CYS A 63 -9.41 -11.79 -5.61
C CYS A 63 -9.60 -12.64 -6.88
N ARG A 64 -10.56 -12.29 -7.74
CA ARG A 64 -10.72 -12.97 -9.06
C ARG A 64 -9.53 -12.71 -9.99
N GLY A 65 -8.77 -11.64 -9.76
CA GLY A 65 -7.52 -11.36 -10.46
C GLY A 65 -6.34 -12.24 -10.01
N LEU A 66 -6.48 -12.99 -8.91
CA LEU A 66 -5.47 -13.92 -8.43
C LEU A 66 -5.68 -15.29 -9.10
N GLU A 67 -4.84 -15.63 -10.07
CA GLU A 67 -4.95 -16.87 -10.84
C GLU A 67 -4.73 -18.11 -9.97
N ARG A 68 -3.90 -17.99 -8.94
CA ARG A 68 -3.52 -19.09 -8.05
C ARG A 68 -4.52 -19.30 -6.89
N LEU A 69 -5.32 -18.30 -6.56
CA LEU A 69 -6.25 -18.39 -5.41
C LEU A 69 -7.21 -19.58 -5.47
N PRO A 70 -7.85 -19.92 -6.61
CA PRO A 70 -8.76 -21.07 -6.66
C PRO A 70 -8.10 -22.39 -6.27
N ALA A 71 -6.84 -22.59 -6.65
CA ALA A 71 -6.09 -23.80 -6.31
C ALA A 71 -5.54 -23.80 -4.87
N LEU A 72 -5.47 -22.64 -4.24
CA LEU A 72 -4.89 -22.44 -2.90
C LEU A 72 -5.95 -22.16 -1.83
N ALA A 73 -7.23 -22.02 -2.18
CA ALA A 73 -8.31 -21.61 -1.27
C ALA A 73 -8.33 -22.43 0.03
N ASP A 74 -8.20 -23.75 -0.06
CA ASP A 74 -8.16 -24.66 1.10
C ASP A 74 -6.91 -24.49 1.99
N THR A 75 -5.86 -23.85 1.47
CA THR A 75 -4.62 -23.56 2.21
C THR A 75 -4.63 -22.19 2.86
N VAL A 76 -5.59 -21.31 2.52
CA VAL A 76 -5.73 -19.99 3.13
C VAL A 76 -6.22 -20.15 4.56
N THR A 77 -5.31 -19.92 5.50
CA THR A 77 -5.58 -20.03 6.94
C THR A 77 -5.95 -18.70 7.57
N HIS A 78 -5.50 -17.59 6.98
CA HIS A 78 -5.73 -16.25 7.51
C HIS A 78 -6.04 -15.27 6.36
N VAL A 79 -6.95 -14.34 6.65
CA VAL A 79 -7.17 -13.13 5.86
C VAL A 79 -6.83 -11.94 6.75
N VAL A 80 -5.84 -11.15 6.35
CA VAL A 80 -5.38 -9.98 7.10
C VAL A 80 -5.80 -8.72 6.35
N ALA A 81 -6.82 -8.03 6.87
CA ALA A 81 -7.27 -6.76 6.34
C ALA A 81 -6.44 -5.61 6.90
N ALA A 82 -5.65 -4.97 6.05
CA ALA A 82 -4.85 -3.80 6.39
C ALA A 82 -5.67 -2.52 6.20
N ARG A 83 -5.93 -1.81 7.28
CA ARG A 83 -6.79 -0.63 7.31
C ARG A 83 -6.03 0.57 7.86
N THR A 84 -6.33 1.74 7.34
CA THR A 84 -5.82 3.01 7.89
C THR A 84 -6.68 3.49 9.04
N ASN A 85 -8.01 3.38 8.86
CA ASN A 85 -8.96 3.81 9.86
C ASN A 85 -9.08 2.75 10.98
N PRO A 86 -8.84 3.13 12.25
CA PRO A 86 -9.01 2.22 13.38
C PRO A 86 -10.49 1.87 13.66
N VAL A 87 -11.42 2.69 13.19
CA VAL A 87 -12.85 2.43 13.31
C VAL A 87 -13.34 1.75 12.04
N ILE A 88 -13.59 0.45 12.13
CA ILE A 88 -14.12 -0.35 11.02
C ILE A 88 -15.63 -0.41 11.18
N HIS A 89 -16.38 0.01 10.17
CA HIS A 89 -17.82 -0.15 10.16
C HIS A 89 -18.18 -1.64 10.10
N TRP A 90 -19.18 -2.03 10.91
CA TRP A 90 -19.63 -3.43 10.96
C TRP A 90 -20.05 -3.96 9.58
N GLN A 91 -20.62 -3.11 8.72
CA GLN A 91 -21.01 -3.46 7.36
C GLN A 91 -19.80 -3.85 6.51
N GLU A 92 -18.71 -3.10 6.57
CA GLU A 92 -17.49 -3.42 5.82
C GLU A 92 -16.86 -4.74 6.30
N SER A 93 -16.93 -5.00 7.60
CA SER A 93 -16.50 -6.29 8.18
C SER A 93 -17.39 -7.43 7.68
N GLN A 94 -18.71 -7.23 7.63
CA GLN A 94 -19.65 -8.22 7.09
C GLN A 94 -19.37 -8.49 5.60
N GLU A 95 -19.24 -7.43 4.80
CA GLU A 95 -18.94 -7.53 3.37
C GLU A 95 -17.63 -8.30 3.11
N LEU A 96 -16.60 -8.11 3.93
CA LEU A 96 -15.34 -8.86 3.84
C LEU A 96 -15.56 -10.35 4.14
N HIS A 97 -16.35 -10.70 5.17
CA HIS A 97 -16.66 -12.09 5.49
C HIS A 97 -17.49 -12.75 4.40
N GLU A 98 -18.46 -12.03 3.83
CA GLU A 98 -19.29 -12.51 2.72
C GLU A 98 -18.41 -12.77 1.48
N ALA A 99 -17.50 -11.83 1.13
CA ALA A 99 -16.54 -12.03 0.06
C ALA A 99 -15.63 -13.25 0.30
N CYS A 100 -15.13 -13.45 1.52
CA CYS A 100 -14.35 -14.63 1.88
C CYS A 100 -15.17 -15.93 1.70
N ALA A 101 -16.45 -15.93 2.09
CA ALA A 101 -17.32 -17.09 1.93
C ALA A 101 -17.59 -17.41 0.45
N GLU A 102 -17.86 -16.41 -0.38
CA GLU A 102 -18.04 -16.55 -1.83
C GLU A 102 -16.80 -17.10 -2.53
N LEU A 103 -15.61 -16.73 -2.05
CA LEU A 103 -14.32 -17.21 -2.56
C LEU A 103 -13.90 -18.58 -2.01
N GLY A 104 -14.75 -19.22 -1.19
CA GLY A 104 -14.44 -20.52 -0.58
C GLY A 104 -13.46 -20.46 0.59
N LEU A 105 -13.15 -19.27 1.12
CA LEU A 105 -12.20 -19.06 2.23
C LEU A 105 -12.86 -19.25 3.62
N ILE A 106 -13.82 -20.16 3.72
CA ILE A 106 -14.66 -20.37 4.93
C ILE A 106 -13.88 -20.85 6.16
N ARG A 107 -12.66 -21.35 5.97
CA ARG A 107 -11.80 -21.85 7.04
C ARG A 107 -10.79 -20.79 7.53
N ALA A 108 -10.67 -19.69 6.81
CA ALA A 108 -9.71 -18.66 7.14
C ALA A 108 -10.16 -17.83 8.35
N THR A 109 -9.23 -17.56 9.26
CA THR A 109 -9.43 -16.57 10.32
C THR A 109 -9.27 -15.18 9.72
N VAL A 110 -10.31 -14.35 9.81
CA VAL A 110 -10.26 -12.95 9.35
C VAL A 110 -9.87 -12.07 10.52
N LEU A 111 -8.84 -11.24 10.32
CA LEU A 111 -8.38 -10.25 11.30
C LEU A 111 -7.97 -8.95 10.60
N SER A 112 -7.90 -7.86 11.36
CA SER A 112 -7.52 -6.54 10.82
C SER A 112 -6.31 -5.97 11.57
N THR A 113 -5.50 -5.20 10.85
CA THR A 113 -4.41 -4.38 11.41
C THR A 113 -4.58 -2.93 11.01
N THR A 114 -4.49 -1.98 11.96
CA THR A 114 -4.82 -0.58 11.75
C THR A 114 -3.78 0.41 12.29
N GLN A 115 -2.94 -0.01 13.25
CA GLN A 115 -2.11 0.90 14.04
C GLN A 115 -0.99 1.61 13.27
N LEU A 116 -0.70 1.18 12.05
CA LEU A 116 0.29 1.82 11.19
C LEU A 116 -0.34 2.78 10.16
N ALA A 117 -1.63 3.06 10.28
CA ALA A 117 -2.41 3.88 9.35
C ALA A 117 -2.16 3.44 7.88
N CYS A 118 -1.86 4.35 6.94
CA CYS A 118 -1.63 3.98 5.53
C CYS A 118 -0.42 3.03 5.31
N ALA A 119 0.47 2.86 6.31
CA ALA A 119 1.52 1.86 6.27
C ALA A 119 1.06 0.45 6.71
N SER A 120 -0.20 0.28 7.14
CA SER A 120 -0.75 -1.02 7.59
C SER A 120 -0.69 -2.09 6.51
N GLY A 121 -0.70 -1.72 5.23
CA GLY A 121 -0.48 -2.66 4.12
C GLY A 121 0.85 -3.41 4.24
N LEU A 122 1.94 -2.69 4.45
CA LEU A 122 3.25 -3.31 4.69
C LEU A 122 3.30 -4.01 6.05
N GLY A 123 2.67 -3.42 7.08
CA GLY A 123 2.57 -4.07 8.39
C GLY A 123 1.86 -5.41 8.36
N ALA A 124 0.90 -5.60 7.46
CA ALA A 124 0.20 -6.87 7.28
C ALA A 124 1.14 -8.00 6.80
N LEU A 125 2.23 -7.67 6.10
CA LEU A 125 3.25 -8.66 5.72
C LEU A 125 3.99 -9.20 6.95
N SER A 126 4.33 -8.35 7.91
CA SER A 126 4.94 -8.76 9.19
C SER A 126 3.96 -9.61 10.01
N VAL A 127 2.66 -9.26 10.00
CA VAL A 127 1.61 -10.07 10.63
C VAL A 127 1.50 -11.44 9.95
N ALA A 128 1.45 -11.49 8.62
CA ALA A 128 1.43 -12.73 7.85
C ALA A 128 2.66 -13.61 8.16
N ASN A 129 3.85 -13.00 8.27
CA ASN A 129 5.07 -13.70 8.64
C ASN A 129 4.98 -14.37 10.03
N ALA A 130 4.34 -13.69 10.98
CA ALA A 130 4.14 -14.23 12.33
C ALA A 130 3.07 -15.32 12.40
N LEU A 131 2.04 -15.26 11.54
CA LEU A 131 0.93 -16.21 11.52
C LEU A 131 1.25 -17.49 10.73
N LEU A 132 2.08 -17.40 9.70
CA LEU A 132 2.39 -18.53 8.83
C LEU A 132 3.46 -19.42 9.48
N PRO A 133 3.21 -20.73 9.60
CA PRO A 133 4.18 -21.65 10.16
C PRO A 133 5.45 -21.73 9.31
N ASP A 134 6.56 -22.08 9.94
CA ASP A 134 7.89 -22.15 9.32
C ASP A 134 8.08 -23.45 8.51
N VAL A 135 7.03 -23.91 7.84
CA VAL A 135 6.99 -25.10 7.00
C VAL A 135 6.62 -24.71 5.57
N GLU A 136 7.23 -25.41 4.63
CA GLU A 136 6.96 -25.23 3.23
C GLU A 136 5.53 -25.63 2.87
N ASP A 137 4.91 -24.83 1.98
CA ASP A 137 3.65 -25.13 1.29
C ASP A 137 2.45 -25.52 2.18
N GLY A 138 2.55 -25.25 3.49
CA GLY A 138 1.51 -25.64 4.45
C GLY A 138 0.33 -24.68 4.56
N ALA A 139 0.58 -23.37 4.47
CA ALA A 139 -0.42 -22.35 4.72
C ALA A 139 -0.20 -21.11 3.83
N THR A 140 -1.29 -20.45 3.54
CA THR A 140 -1.32 -19.19 2.78
C THR A 140 -2.04 -18.13 3.61
N CYS A 141 -1.57 -16.90 3.56
CA CYS A 141 -2.27 -15.72 4.07
C CYS A 141 -2.73 -14.86 2.89
N LEU A 142 -3.99 -14.45 2.91
CA LEU A 142 -4.48 -13.42 2.00
C LEU A 142 -4.40 -12.07 2.73
N VAL A 143 -3.56 -11.18 2.24
CA VAL A 143 -3.52 -9.78 2.68
C VAL A 143 -4.49 -8.98 1.81
N VAL A 144 -5.40 -8.23 2.44
CA VAL A 144 -6.34 -7.32 1.77
C VAL A 144 -6.00 -5.90 2.23
N ALA A 145 -5.65 -5.01 1.33
CA ALA A 145 -5.32 -3.62 1.66
C ALA A 145 -6.14 -2.64 0.82
N GLY A 146 -6.43 -1.49 1.41
CA GLY A 146 -7.36 -0.51 0.84
C GLY A 146 -8.70 -0.51 1.56
N GLU A 147 -9.42 0.59 1.46
CA GLU A 147 -10.66 0.82 2.21
C GLU A 147 -11.51 1.94 1.61
N PRO A 148 -12.82 1.98 1.90
CA PRO A 148 -13.66 3.10 1.58
C PRO A 148 -13.23 4.36 2.35
N ILE A 149 -13.44 5.54 1.77
CA ILE A 149 -13.27 6.82 2.47
C ILE A 149 -14.36 6.94 3.54
N PRO A 150 -14.01 6.96 4.84
CA PRO A 150 -15.02 6.85 5.91
C PRO A 150 -15.96 8.04 5.97
N ASN A 151 -15.49 9.22 5.58
CA ASN A 151 -16.31 10.43 5.45
C ASN A 151 -15.55 11.50 4.65
N ILE A 152 -16.24 12.57 4.28
CA ILE A 152 -15.69 13.64 3.42
C ILE A 152 -14.44 14.32 4.03
N GLY A 153 -14.30 14.36 5.36
CA GLY A 153 -13.15 14.95 6.04
C GLY A 153 -11.85 14.18 5.81
N PHE A 154 -11.94 12.89 5.44
CA PHE A 154 -10.79 12.06 5.09
C PHE A 154 -10.52 11.98 3.59
N ALA A 155 -11.28 12.70 2.76
CA ALA A 155 -11.14 12.64 1.30
C ALA A 155 -9.95 13.45 0.76
N TYR A 156 -9.36 14.31 1.58
CA TYR A 156 -8.24 15.18 1.20
C TYR A 156 -7.28 15.37 2.37
N ILE A 157 -6.00 15.17 2.12
CA ILE A 157 -4.93 15.52 3.05
C ILE A 157 -4.31 16.84 2.57
N PRO A 158 -4.54 17.97 3.28
CA PRO A 158 -4.08 19.29 2.85
C PRO A 158 -2.60 19.32 2.51
N GLY A 159 -2.26 19.92 1.36
CA GLY A 159 -0.89 20.02 0.88
C GLY A 159 -0.21 18.69 0.53
N THR A 160 -0.95 17.58 0.45
CA THR A 160 -0.37 16.25 0.27
C THR A 160 -1.02 15.47 -0.87
N THR A 161 -2.32 15.12 -0.76
CA THR A 161 -2.98 14.24 -1.74
C THR A 161 -4.50 14.27 -1.64
N LEU A 162 -5.17 13.77 -2.69
CA LEU A 162 -6.55 13.30 -2.64
C LEU A 162 -6.57 11.82 -2.29
N MET A 163 -7.50 11.42 -1.43
CA MET A 163 -7.75 10.02 -1.13
C MET A 163 -8.64 9.40 -2.20
N SER A 164 -8.34 8.16 -2.52
CA SER A 164 -9.10 7.34 -3.47
C SER A 164 -9.48 6.00 -2.83
N GLU A 165 -10.34 5.28 -3.51
CA GLU A 165 -10.85 4.00 -3.07
C GLU A 165 -10.45 2.93 -4.09
N ALA A 166 -9.59 2.02 -3.67
CA ALA A 166 -9.20 0.82 -4.40
C ALA A 166 -8.85 -0.27 -3.40
N VAL A 167 -8.89 -1.51 -3.84
CA VAL A 167 -8.52 -2.67 -3.02
C VAL A 167 -7.43 -3.43 -3.74
N SER A 168 -6.36 -3.73 -3.03
CA SER A 168 -5.34 -4.69 -3.44
C SER A 168 -5.41 -5.95 -2.58
N VAL A 169 -5.08 -7.08 -3.18
CA VAL A 169 -4.99 -8.38 -2.51
C VAL A 169 -3.65 -9.03 -2.85
N ALA A 170 -3.06 -9.69 -1.86
CA ALA A 170 -1.80 -10.39 -2.02
C ALA A 170 -1.85 -11.78 -1.38
N LEU A 171 -1.49 -12.81 -2.13
CA LEU A 171 -1.22 -14.14 -1.58
C LEU A 171 0.19 -14.15 -1.02
N VAL A 172 0.29 -14.42 0.28
CA VAL A 172 1.55 -14.48 1.01
C VAL A 172 1.76 -15.91 1.50
N ARG A 173 2.91 -16.48 1.18
CA ARG A 173 3.22 -17.89 1.47
C ARG A 173 4.72 -18.11 1.62
N ARG A 174 5.13 -19.17 2.34
CA ARG A 174 6.52 -19.60 2.33
C ARG A 174 6.80 -20.48 1.12
N CYS A 175 7.39 -19.89 0.10
CA CYS A 175 7.71 -20.59 -1.16
C CYS A 175 8.91 -19.92 -1.86
N SER A 176 9.30 -20.48 -3.00
CA SER A 176 10.40 -19.99 -3.84
C SER A 176 9.92 -19.33 -5.13
N SER A 177 8.66 -18.90 -5.20
CA SER A 177 8.10 -18.21 -6.37
C SER A 177 7.56 -16.84 -5.97
N GLY A 178 7.33 -15.96 -6.95
CA GLY A 178 6.85 -14.60 -6.74
C GLY A 178 7.96 -13.66 -6.28
N ALA A 179 7.67 -12.70 -5.40
CA ALA A 179 8.70 -11.86 -4.82
C ALA A 179 8.99 -12.28 -3.38
N ARG A 180 10.23 -12.69 -3.13
CA ARG A 180 10.72 -12.95 -1.79
C ARG A 180 10.66 -11.67 -0.96
N ILE A 181 10.03 -11.72 0.21
CA ILE A 181 10.12 -10.67 1.21
C ILE A 181 11.44 -10.91 1.96
N VAL A 182 12.45 -10.09 1.63
CA VAL A 182 13.81 -10.25 2.17
C VAL A 182 13.87 -9.72 3.59
N ASP A 183 13.34 -8.53 3.81
CA ASP A 183 13.35 -7.83 5.10
C ASP A 183 12.30 -6.71 5.10
N ASP A 184 11.88 -6.29 6.27
CA ASP A 184 11.01 -5.14 6.46
C ASP A 184 11.45 -4.31 7.68
N ILE A 185 11.10 -3.04 7.67
CA ILE A 185 11.39 -2.12 8.76
C ILE A 185 10.23 -1.13 8.92
N THR A 186 9.84 -0.92 10.17
CA THR A 186 8.89 0.13 10.55
C THR A 186 9.49 0.99 11.66
N SER A 187 9.37 2.31 11.53
CA SER A 187 9.77 3.31 12.51
C SER A 187 8.59 4.21 12.82
N VAL A 188 8.40 4.54 14.08
CA VAL A 188 7.31 5.40 14.54
C VAL A 188 7.89 6.62 15.26
N CYS A 189 7.48 7.82 14.83
CA CYS A 189 7.80 9.09 15.50
C CYS A 189 6.60 9.54 16.33
N GLY A 190 6.34 8.88 17.46
CA GLY A 190 5.11 9.05 18.25
C GLY A 190 4.79 10.48 18.72
N GLN A 191 5.78 11.36 18.73
CA GLN A 191 5.58 12.80 19.03
C GLN A 191 4.69 13.53 18.01
N PHE A 192 4.44 12.93 16.83
CA PHE A 192 3.58 13.47 15.78
C PHE A 192 2.30 12.65 15.59
N PHE A 193 1.89 11.92 16.62
CA PHE A 193 0.74 11.02 16.52
C PHE A 193 -0.60 11.76 16.37
N ASP A 194 -0.70 12.99 16.87
CA ASP A 194 -1.94 13.77 16.80
C ASP A 194 -2.31 14.10 15.34
N ALA A 195 -3.55 13.81 14.98
CA ALA A 195 -4.08 14.10 13.64
C ALA A 195 -4.14 15.62 13.33
N GLU A 196 -4.27 16.44 14.37
CA GLU A 196 -4.24 17.91 14.28
C GLU A 196 -2.99 18.44 14.97
N LEU A 197 -1.85 18.43 14.25
CA LEU A 197 -0.60 19.00 14.75
C LEU A 197 -0.73 20.53 14.85
N PRO A 198 -0.51 21.16 16.01
CA PRO A 198 -0.40 22.60 16.13
C PRO A 198 0.67 23.13 15.16
N GLY A 199 0.52 24.39 14.66
CA GLY A 199 1.33 24.93 13.56
C GLY A 199 2.84 24.71 13.67
N GLY A 200 3.42 24.85 14.87
CA GLY A 200 4.85 24.57 15.07
C GLY A 200 5.22 23.09 14.94
N GLN A 201 4.36 22.19 15.36
CA GLN A 201 4.57 20.75 15.21
C GLN A 201 4.37 20.27 13.77
N LEU A 202 3.44 20.89 13.03
CA LEU A 202 3.24 20.59 11.61
C LEU A 202 4.53 20.92 10.82
N LEU A 203 5.14 22.07 11.06
CA LEU A 203 6.41 22.42 10.41
C LEU A 203 7.53 21.45 10.78
N ALA A 204 7.64 21.10 12.07
CA ALA A 204 8.61 20.11 12.52
C ALA A 204 8.39 18.72 11.88
N PHE A 205 7.13 18.30 11.73
CA PHE A 205 6.79 17.08 11.01
C PHE A 205 7.18 17.15 9.52
N GLN A 206 6.85 18.25 8.84
CA GLN A 206 7.23 18.44 7.43
C GLN A 206 8.74 18.38 7.20
N GLN A 207 9.53 18.90 8.15
CA GLN A 207 11.00 18.80 8.12
C GLN A 207 11.49 17.38 8.43
N ARG A 208 10.85 16.69 9.35
CA ARG A 208 11.21 15.33 9.76
C ARG A 208 10.84 14.28 8.72
N TYR A 209 9.75 14.47 7.99
CA TYR A 209 9.20 13.50 7.05
C TYR A 209 10.23 12.96 6.03
N PRO A 210 10.91 13.80 5.22
CA PRO A 210 11.87 13.31 4.24
C PRO A 210 13.07 12.61 4.91
N VAL A 211 13.48 13.07 6.08
CA VAL A 211 14.58 12.45 6.84
C VAL A 211 14.18 11.06 7.34
N ALA A 212 12.97 10.91 7.90
CA ALA A 212 12.51 9.64 8.42
C ALA A 212 12.29 8.59 7.33
N VAL A 213 11.75 9.00 6.18
CA VAL A 213 11.64 8.12 5.00
C VAL A 213 13.04 7.68 4.55
N THR A 214 13.99 8.59 4.44
CA THR A 214 15.37 8.29 4.05
C THR A 214 16.02 7.30 5.03
N GLU A 215 15.91 7.56 6.33
CA GLU A 215 16.47 6.68 7.38
C GLU A 215 15.93 5.25 7.28
N VAL A 216 14.63 5.08 7.07
CA VAL A 216 14.00 3.76 6.98
C VAL A 216 14.51 3.01 5.75
N VAL A 217 14.57 3.67 4.59
CA VAL A 217 15.02 3.05 3.34
C VAL A 217 16.51 2.73 3.38
N GLN A 218 17.37 3.65 3.84
CA GLN A 218 18.81 3.42 3.94
C GLN A 218 19.14 2.30 4.94
N ARG A 219 18.52 2.32 6.13
CA ARG A 219 18.70 1.24 7.11
C ARG A 219 18.27 -0.12 6.60
N LEU A 220 17.20 -0.18 5.78
CA LEU A 220 16.77 -1.43 5.17
C LEU A 220 17.81 -1.94 4.18
N ALA A 221 18.35 -1.07 3.33
CA ALA A 221 19.40 -1.42 2.39
C ALA A 221 20.69 -1.86 3.10
N GLU A 222 21.17 -1.08 4.08
CA GLU A 222 22.37 -1.38 4.88
C GLU A 222 22.28 -2.73 5.61
N ARG A 223 21.12 -3.04 6.23
CA ARG A 223 20.88 -4.32 6.92
C ARG A 223 21.01 -5.52 6.00
N ASN A 224 20.73 -5.33 4.72
CA ASN A 224 20.75 -6.38 3.72
C ASN A 224 22.00 -6.35 2.84
N GLY A 225 22.99 -5.47 3.14
CA GLY A 225 24.25 -5.38 2.43
C GLY A 225 24.12 -4.92 0.99
N ILE A 226 23.06 -4.14 0.68
CA ILE A 226 22.84 -3.54 -0.63
C ILE A 226 22.90 -2.02 -0.54
N THR A 227 23.06 -1.36 -1.68
CA THR A 227 22.98 0.08 -1.86
C THR A 227 21.68 0.45 -2.58
N LEU A 228 21.33 1.74 -2.63
CA LEU A 228 20.17 2.18 -3.39
C LEU A 228 20.36 2.00 -4.92
N ASP A 229 21.59 1.88 -5.37
CA ASP A 229 21.90 1.58 -6.77
C ASP A 229 21.55 0.15 -7.17
N ASP A 230 21.55 -0.78 -6.21
CA ASP A 230 21.16 -2.17 -6.43
C ASP A 230 19.63 -2.36 -6.53
N VAL A 231 18.84 -1.32 -6.21
CA VAL A 231 17.36 -1.36 -6.23
C VAL A 231 16.88 -1.01 -7.63
N GLU A 232 16.26 -1.95 -8.34
CA GLU A 232 15.72 -1.71 -9.69
C GLU A 232 14.56 -0.70 -9.65
N ILE A 233 13.66 -0.83 -8.67
CA ILE A 233 12.49 0.04 -8.59
C ILE A 233 12.05 0.32 -7.15
N PHE A 234 11.65 1.56 -6.89
CA PHE A 234 10.99 1.98 -5.68
C PHE A 234 9.48 2.06 -5.91
N LEU A 235 8.71 1.46 -5.01
CA LEU A 235 7.26 1.36 -5.05
C LEU A 235 6.66 2.20 -3.92
N PRO A 236 6.55 3.52 -4.09
CA PRO A 236 6.08 4.41 -3.04
C PRO A 236 4.55 4.46 -2.97
N MET A 237 4.01 5.07 -1.91
CA MET A 237 2.59 5.45 -1.88
C MET A 237 2.27 6.51 -2.94
N ASN A 238 1.04 6.48 -3.46
CA ASN A 238 0.56 7.35 -4.53
C ASN A 238 0.13 8.75 -4.03
N VAL A 239 0.87 9.34 -3.09
CA VAL A 239 0.52 10.62 -2.47
C VAL A 239 0.70 11.80 -3.41
N ASN A 240 1.88 11.99 -3.97
CA ASN A 240 2.15 12.97 -5.03
C ASN A 240 3.53 12.74 -5.66
N THR A 241 3.69 13.13 -6.92
CA THR A 241 4.94 12.95 -7.66
C THR A 241 6.07 13.86 -7.17
N LEU A 242 5.73 15.06 -6.68
CA LEU A 242 6.71 16.07 -6.28
C LEU A 242 7.56 15.62 -5.10
N SER A 243 6.93 15.05 -4.08
CA SER A 243 7.62 14.56 -2.88
C SER A 243 8.60 13.44 -3.22
N TRP A 244 8.18 12.48 -4.04
CA TRP A 244 9.03 11.36 -4.44
C TRP A 244 10.17 11.77 -5.36
N ARG A 245 9.94 12.67 -6.31
CA ARG A 245 11.01 13.24 -7.15
C ARG A 245 12.06 14.02 -6.35
N ARG A 246 11.66 14.72 -5.28
CA ARG A 246 12.58 15.39 -4.36
C ARG A 246 13.44 14.39 -3.59
N LEU A 247 12.84 13.30 -3.10
CA LEU A 247 13.59 12.23 -2.43
C LEU A 247 14.53 11.51 -3.39
N ALA A 248 14.10 11.22 -4.62
CA ALA A 248 14.95 10.65 -5.66
C ALA A 248 16.21 11.50 -5.89
N ALA A 249 16.02 12.83 -6.05
CA ALA A 249 17.13 13.75 -6.21
C ALA A 249 18.04 13.83 -4.95
N GLN A 250 17.47 13.76 -3.75
CA GLN A 250 18.23 13.73 -2.49
C GLN A 250 19.06 12.45 -2.35
N TRP A 251 18.55 11.33 -2.85
CA TRP A 251 19.23 10.03 -2.79
C TRP A 251 20.19 9.79 -3.95
N ASP A 252 20.30 10.73 -4.88
CA ASP A 252 21.05 10.61 -6.14
C ASP A 252 20.60 9.40 -6.99
N VAL A 253 19.29 9.13 -6.98
CA VAL A 253 18.65 8.03 -7.70
C VAL A 253 17.82 8.61 -8.85
N PRO A 254 17.90 8.04 -10.07
CA PRO A 254 17.05 8.46 -11.18
C PRO A 254 15.55 8.36 -10.83
N ALA A 255 14.79 9.44 -11.13
CA ALA A 255 13.36 9.48 -10.81
C ALA A 255 12.54 8.38 -11.50
N GLU A 256 13.03 7.85 -12.61
CA GLU A 256 12.46 6.75 -13.39
C GLU A 256 12.51 5.39 -12.65
N ARG A 257 13.33 5.30 -11.59
CA ARG A 257 13.31 4.15 -10.67
C ARG A 257 12.17 4.21 -9.65
N PHE A 258 11.43 5.32 -9.59
CA PHE A 258 10.21 5.38 -8.78
C PHE A 258 9.00 5.09 -9.67
N TRP A 259 8.16 4.12 -9.27
CA TRP A 259 6.90 3.85 -9.94
C TRP A 259 5.87 4.91 -9.56
N LEU A 260 5.72 5.95 -10.38
CA LEU A 260 4.86 7.10 -10.10
C LEU A 260 3.61 7.16 -10.99
N ASP A 261 3.43 6.23 -11.92
CA ASP A 261 2.33 6.24 -12.89
C ASP A 261 0.97 6.18 -12.19
N ASN A 262 0.88 5.45 -11.09
CA ASN A 262 -0.34 5.31 -10.32
C ASN A 262 -0.69 6.52 -9.46
N VAL A 263 0.25 7.40 -9.16
CA VAL A 263 -0.05 8.72 -8.56
C VAL A 263 -1.02 9.49 -9.46
N THR A 264 -0.74 9.51 -10.77
CA THR A 264 -1.58 10.19 -11.76
C THR A 264 -2.91 9.46 -11.97
N ARG A 265 -2.86 8.14 -12.05
CA ARG A 265 -3.97 7.31 -12.49
C ARG A 265 -4.97 6.97 -11.38
N LEU A 266 -4.50 6.84 -10.14
CA LEU A 266 -5.29 6.29 -9.03
C LEU A 266 -5.32 7.17 -7.78
N ALA A 267 -4.47 8.19 -7.66
CA ALA A 267 -4.26 8.93 -6.41
C ALA A 267 -3.94 7.99 -5.22
N HIS A 268 -4.16 8.40 -3.97
CA HIS A 268 -3.74 7.64 -2.79
C HIS A 268 -4.85 6.72 -2.28
N ALA A 269 -4.69 5.41 -2.47
CA ALA A 269 -5.61 4.36 -2.03
C ALA A 269 -5.14 3.68 -0.73
N TYR A 270 -4.76 4.48 0.26
CA TYR A 270 -4.36 3.98 1.59
C TYR A 270 -3.22 2.94 1.54
N GLY A 271 -3.36 1.84 2.26
CA GLY A 271 -2.38 0.76 2.30
C GLY A 271 -2.28 -0.08 1.02
N ALA A 272 -3.17 0.14 0.04
CA ALA A 272 -3.16 -0.62 -1.22
C ALA A 272 -2.06 -0.19 -2.19
N ASP A 273 -1.59 1.05 -2.13
CA ASP A 273 -0.73 1.65 -3.14
C ASP A 273 0.51 0.84 -3.50
N VAL A 274 1.26 0.38 -2.49
CA VAL A 274 2.51 -0.35 -2.72
C VAL A 274 2.27 -1.66 -3.46
N PHE A 275 1.18 -2.36 -3.14
CA PHE A 275 0.80 -3.60 -3.80
C PHE A 275 0.33 -3.36 -5.24
N ILE A 276 -0.47 -2.32 -5.47
CA ILE A 276 -0.90 -1.90 -6.80
C ILE A 276 0.33 -1.55 -7.65
N ASN A 277 1.25 -0.76 -7.10
CA ASN A 277 2.47 -0.37 -7.78
C ASN A 277 3.36 -1.57 -8.10
N TYR A 278 3.45 -2.54 -7.20
CA TYR A 278 4.17 -3.79 -7.45
C TYR A 278 3.54 -4.58 -8.61
N ALA A 279 2.21 -4.78 -8.59
CA ALA A 279 1.51 -5.52 -9.62
C ALA A 279 1.69 -4.88 -11.01
N ASP A 280 1.56 -3.56 -11.11
CA ASP A 280 1.72 -2.83 -12.37
C ASP A 280 3.18 -2.79 -12.86
N ALA A 281 4.15 -2.63 -11.95
CA ALA A 281 5.57 -2.67 -12.30
C ALA A 281 5.97 -4.05 -12.83
N LEU A 282 5.45 -5.12 -12.22
CA LEU A 282 5.67 -6.49 -12.67
C LEU A 282 5.03 -6.73 -14.05
N ALA A 283 3.77 -6.33 -14.22
CA ALA A 283 3.06 -6.46 -15.50
C ALA A 283 3.72 -5.64 -16.64
N ALA A 284 4.33 -4.51 -16.32
CA ALA A 284 5.10 -3.69 -17.26
C ALA A 284 6.51 -4.24 -17.56
N GLY A 285 6.90 -5.38 -16.95
CA GLY A 285 8.22 -6.00 -17.15
C GLY A 285 9.39 -5.22 -16.53
N ARG A 286 9.09 -4.36 -15.52
CA ARG A 286 10.07 -3.55 -14.79
C ARG A 286 10.81 -4.35 -13.70
N LEU A 287 10.34 -5.54 -13.38
CA LEU A 287 10.94 -6.45 -12.41
C LEU A 287 11.20 -7.81 -13.07
N ARG A 288 12.45 -8.26 -12.98
CA ARG A 288 12.92 -9.55 -13.48
C ARG A 288 13.47 -10.38 -12.33
N ALA A 289 13.61 -11.67 -12.54
CA ALA A 289 14.24 -12.54 -11.56
C ALA A 289 15.62 -12.03 -11.12
N GLY A 290 15.80 -11.91 -9.81
CA GLY A 290 16.99 -11.35 -9.17
C GLY A 290 16.90 -9.89 -8.79
N ASP A 291 16.01 -9.11 -9.41
CA ASP A 291 15.88 -7.67 -9.16
C ASP A 291 15.34 -7.38 -7.76
N TYR A 292 15.86 -6.32 -7.14
CA TYR A 292 15.35 -5.78 -5.89
C TYR A 292 14.34 -4.67 -6.12
N ALA A 293 13.27 -4.70 -5.33
CA ALA A 293 12.31 -3.60 -5.21
C ALA A 293 12.18 -3.16 -3.76
N ILE A 294 11.99 -1.86 -3.51
CA ILE A 294 11.67 -1.34 -2.17
C ILE A 294 10.27 -0.72 -2.18
N GLY A 295 9.35 -1.34 -1.45
CA GLY A 295 8.05 -0.75 -1.13
C GLY A 295 8.18 0.25 0.01
N ILE A 296 7.57 1.45 -0.13
CA ILE A 296 7.67 2.54 0.86
C ILE A 296 6.27 3.04 1.21
N ALA A 297 5.93 2.99 2.48
CA ALA A 297 4.66 3.49 2.98
C ALA A 297 4.85 4.36 4.23
N THR A 298 4.00 5.39 4.34
CA THR A 298 3.98 6.27 5.51
C THR A 298 2.55 6.41 6.02
N GLY A 299 2.38 6.37 7.33
CA GLY A 299 1.09 6.51 7.99
C GLY A 299 0.96 7.83 8.73
N LEU A 300 -0.26 8.38 8.79
CA LEU A 300 -0.59 9.46 9.73
C LEU A 300 -0.24 9.01 11.15
N GLY A 301 0.24 9.91 11.99
CA GLY A 301 0.83 9.56 13.29
C GLY A 301 2.31 9.21 13.17
N ALA A 302 2.92 9.59 12.05
CA ALA A 302 4.35 9.52 11.75
C ALA A 302 4.93 8.10 11.82
N THR A 303 4.26 7.16 11.17
CA THR A 303 4.77 5.82 10.90
C THR A 303 5.45 5.80 9.53
N PHE A 304 6.61 5.21 9.47
CA PHE A 304 7.42 5.05 8.25
C PHE A 304 7.80 3.59 8.10
N SER A 305 7.40 2.98 6.98
CA SER A 305 7.64 1.55 6.72
C SER A 305 8.28 1.37 5.35
N ALA A 306 9.20 0.42 5.27
CA ALA A 306 9.76 -0.04 4.02
C ALA A 306 9.88 -1.57 4.02
N VAL A 307 9.71 -2.18 2.85
CA VAL A 307 9.89 -3.62 2.61
C VAL A 307 10.85 -3.81 1.46
N LEU A 308 11.83 -4.71 1.64
CA LEU A 308 12.73 -5.15 0.57
C LEU A 308 12.19 -6.44 -0.04
N LEU A 309 11.90 -6.38 -1.32
CA LEU A 309 11.46 -7.50 -2.14
C LEU A 309 12.57 -7.91 -3.10
N GLN A 310 12.70 -9.20 -3.35
CA GLN A 310 13.54 -9.73 -4.42
C GLN A 310 12.70 -10.60 -5.35
N GLN A 311 12.57 -10.19 -6.59
CA GLN A 311 11.80 -10.94 -7.58
C GLN A 311 12.45 -12.30 -7.82
N GLN A 312 11.63 -13.36 -7.84
CA GLN A 312 12.03 -14.72 -8.16
C GLN A 312 11.39 -15.16 -9.49
N ASP A 313 11.80 -16.30 -9.99
CA ASP A 313 11.22 -16.90 -11.21
C ASP A 313 9.74 -17.28 -11.06
#